data_2410f5568c18cdb6b03618cd46b51a0e
#
_entry.id   2410f5568c18cdb6b03618cd46b51a0e
#
_cell.length_a   1.000
_cell.length_b   1.000
_cell.length_c   1.000
_cell.angle_alpha   90.00
_cell.angle_beta   90.00
_cell.angle_gamma   90.00
#
_symmetry.space_group_name_H-M   'P 1'
#
loop_
_entity.id
_entity.type
_entity.pdbx_description
1 polymer ?
#
loop_
_entity_poly.entity_id
_entity_poly.type
_entity_poly.pdbx_seq_one_letter_code
_entity_poly.pdbx_strand_id
1 'polypeptide(L)'
;MEIKQLKYFIEVAKREHLSDAALELNIAQSAISRQITLLEKELQVTLFNREGRNIHITEEGQQLFSEATKIIEQLDNTVRLFHNQSETEHYIIRIGYVESYITQVLTLLMQSFENESKSIIQPILMEEDDIFGALLTDKIDIAFTAMSDELKQHRSLKVSPLFEETFHVYVPKDDPITMATNPPLVQFSNKSIYELYPLPTKIRQALVKTTKTPIQTITHHQLAEYILSKSRGYIVTASYHLLTKNLQKWEKISLEHTALKRTICQVVRLDNRKHDLQFLLELIDKLLSRSTTYH
;
A
#
# COMPACT_ATOMS: atom_id res chain seq x y z
N MET A 1 8.01 24.32 -23.42
CA MET A 1 8.25 23.38 -22.29
C MET A 1 8.80 22.08 -22.83
N GLU A 2 9.98 21.69 -22.40
CA GLU A 2 10.67 20.47 -22.84
C GLU A 2 10.70 19.42 -21.74
N ILE A 3 10.70 18.14 -22.12
CA ILE A 3 10.78 17.02 -21.17
C ILE A 3 12.00 17.12 -20.25
N LYS A 4 13.12 17.57 -20.80
CA LYS A 4 14.36 17.79 -20.05
C LYS A 4 14.19 18.85 -18.96
N GLN A 5 13.45 19.91 -19.22
CA GLN A 5 13.15 20.96 -18.25
C GLN A 5 12.29 20.40 -17.11
N LEU A 6 11.30 19.58 -17.42
CA LEU A 6 10.47 18.93 -16.40
C LEU A 6 11.28 17.98 -15.51
N LYS A 7 12.17 17.17 -16.09
CA LYS A 7 13.06 16.29 -15.30
C LYS A 7 13.96 17.09 -14.36
N TYR A 8 14.54 18.17 -14.82
CA TYR A 8 15.38 19.04 -14.01
C TYR A 8 14.57 19.72 -12.89
N PHE A 9 13.39 20.22 -13.22
CA PHE A 9 12.49 20.84 -12.27
C PHE A 9 12.10 19.86 -11.15
N ILE A 10 11.67 18.63 -11.49
CA ILE A 10 11.30 17.59 -10.53
C ILE A 10 12.46 17.27 -9.58
N GLU A 11 13.68 17.14 -10.11
CA GLU A 11 14.84 16.80 -9.27
C GLU A 11 15.22 17.95 -8.32
N VAL A 12 15.12 19.19 -8.78
CA VAL A 12 15.33 20.37 -7.95
C VAL A 12 14.25 20.49 -6.87
N ALA A 13 12.98 20.23 -7.22
CA ALA A 13 11.86 20.28 -6.28
C ALA A 13 11.97 19.22 -5.17
N LYS A 14 12.47 18.03 -5.49
CA LYS A 14 12.69 16.96 -4.49
C LYS A 14 13.76 17.31 -3.47
N ARG A 15 14.80 18.02 -3.86
CA ARG A 15 15.99 18.26 -3.05
C ARG A 15 16.03 19.65 -2.41
N GLU A 16 15.25 20.58 -2.94
CA GLU A 16 15.28 22.00 -2.61
C GLU A 16 16.71 22.59 -2.59
N HIS A 17 17.61 21.98 -3.40
CA HIS A 17 19.00 22.36 -3.48
C HIS A 17 19.55 22.14 -4.90
N LEU A 18 19.95 23.24 -5.58
CA LEU A 18 20.39 23.19 -6.98
C LEU A 18 21.68 22.38 -7.20
N SER A 19 22.63 22.46 -6.24
CA SER A 19 23.90 21.73 -6.39
C SER A 19 23.71 20.22 -6.23
N ASP A 20 22.83 19.78 -5.34
CA ASP A 20 22.55 18.37 -5.13
C ASP A 20 21.78 17.77 -6.32
N ALA A 21 20.83 18.53 -6.88
CA ALA A 21 20.15 18.14 -8.10
C ALA A 21 21.13 18.05 -9.29
N ALA A 22 22.13 18.96 -9.36
CA ALA A 22 23.16 18.95 -10.39
C ALA A 22 24.07 17.73 -10.29
N LEU A 23 24.46 17.34 -9.08
CA LEU A 23 25.23 16.12 -8.82
C LEU A 23 24.49 14.88 -9.26
N GLU A 24 23.22 14.76 -8.88
CA GLU A 24 22.38 13.61 -9.22
C GLU A 24 22.21 13.45 -10.74
N LEU A 25 21.98 14.56 -11.41
CA LEU A 25 21.77 14.58 -12.86
C LEU A 25 23.09 14.58 -13.67
N ASN A 26 24.23 14.61 -12.98
CA ASN A 26 25.56 14.67 -13.55
C ASN A 26 25.75 15.81 -14.58
N ILE A 27 25.27 17.02 -14.23
CA ILE A 27 25.35 18.23 -15.07
C ILE A 27 25.76 19.44 -14.24
N ALA A 28 26.16 20.52 -14.92
CA ALA A 28 26.54 21.77 -14.26
C ALA A 28 25.30 22.45 -13.60
N GLN A 29 25.45 22.95 -12.36
CA GLN A 29 24.40 23.69 -11.65
C GLN A 29 23.87 24.88 -12.47
N SER A 30 24.75 25.60 -13.18
CA SER A 30 24.37 26.71 -14.04
C SER A 30 23.42 26.27 -15.18
N ALA A 31 23.57 25.05 -15.67
CA ALA A 31 22.70 24.53 -16.72
C ALA A 31 21.30 24.26 -16.18
N ILE A 32 21.17 23.65 -14.98
CA ILE A 32 19.87 23.47 -14.33
C ILE A 32 19.20 24.81 -14.05
N SER A 33 19.92 25.74 -13.40
CA SER A 33 19.39 27.07 -13.08
C SER A 33 18.86 27.80 -14.32
N ARG A 34 19.59 27.73 -15.44
CA ARG A 34 19.15 28.30 -16.71
C ARG A 34 17.86 27.64 -17.22
N GLN A 35 17.76 26.32 -17.17
CA GLN A 35 16.56 25.59 -17.64
C GLN A 35 15.33 25.86 -16.77
N ILE A 36 15.49 25.96 -15.46
CA ILE A 36 14.41 26.37 -14.55
C ILE A 36 13.94 27.79 -14.91
N THR A 37 14.85 28.74 -15.06
CA THR A 37 14.49 30.12 -15.43
C THR A 37 13.77 30.19 -16.78
N LEU A 38 14.16 29.39 -17.78
CA LEU A 38 13.46 29.29 -19.05
C LEU A 38 12.04 28.71 -18.90
N LEU A 39 11.87 27.69 -18.05
CA LEU A 39 10.58 27.10 -17.74
C LEU A 39 9.65 28.09 -17.04
N GLU A 40 10.15 28.81 -16.02
CA GLU A 40 9.41 29.88 -15.32
C GLU A 40 8.97 30.99 -16.28
N LYS A 41 9.86 31.41 -17.18
CA LYS A 41 9.55 32.43 -18.19
C LYS A 41 8.48 31.97 -19.17
N GLU A 42 8.54 30.73 -19.62
CA GLU A 42 7.55 30.16 -20.55
C GLU A 42 6.17 30.00 -19.90
N LEU A 43 6.12 29.53 -18.64
CA LEU A 43 4.87 29.37 -17.89
C LEU A 43 4.36 30.69 -17.29
N GLN A 44 5.16 31.74 -17.28
CA GLN A 44 4.88 33.04 -16.66
C GLN A 44 4.57 32.96 -15.17
N VAL A 45 5.19 32.02 -14.45
CA VAL A 45 5.09 31.83 -13.02
C VAL A 45 6.46 31.63 -12.38
N THR A 46 6.56 31.93 -11.10
CA THR A 46 7.75 31.62 -10.30
C THR A 46 7.56 30.24 -9.65
N LEU A 47 8.45 29.31 -9.93
CA LEU A 47 8.36 27.94 -9.42
C LEU A 47 9.16 27.75 -8.12
N PHE A 48 10.16 28.59 -7.90
CA PHE A 48 11.01 28.56 -6.71
C PHE A 48 11.27 29.95 -6.15
N ASN A 49 11.13 30.09 -4.84
CA ASN A 49 11.63 31.23 -4.08
C ASN A 49 13.10 31.02 -3.74
N ARG A 50 13.94 32.04 -3.94
CA ARG A 50 15.37 31.98 -3.59
C ARG A 50 15.65 32.77 -2.32
N GLU A 51 16.09 32.06 -1.30
CA GLU A 51 16.52 32.66 -0.03
C GLU A 51 18.01 32.35 0.21
N GLY A 52 18.87 33.25 -0.24
CA GLY A 52 20.31 33.06 -0.17
C GLY A 52 20.80 31.87 -1.00
N ARG A 53 21.27 30.81 -0.33
CA ARG A 53 21.70 29.56 -0.96
C ARG A 53 20.61 28.50 -1.08
N ASN A 54 19.50 28.67 -0.36
CA ASN A 54 18.39 27.74 -0.35
C ASN A 54 17.33 28.16 -1.39
N ILE A 55 16.62 27.19 -1.88
CA ILE A 55 15.48 27.40 -2.76
C ILE A 55 14.30 26.61 -2.20
N HIS A 56 13.12 27.23 -2.20
CA HIS A 56 11.89 26.62 -1.74
C HIS A 56 10.87 26.66 -2.86
N ILE A 57 10.16 25.56 -3.01
CA ILE A 57 9.11 25.43 -4.04
C ILE A 57 7.94 26.38 -3.70
N THR A 58 7.39 27.06 -4.70
CA THR A 58 6.18 27.90 -4.57
C THR A 58 4.90 27.03 -4.64
N GLU A 59 3.75 27.64 -4.43
CA GLU A 59 2.46 26.98 -4.62
C GLU A 59 2.25 26.55 -6.07
N GLU A 60 2.58 27.42 -7.03
CA GLU A 60 2.58 27.12 -8.46
C GLU A 60 3.60 26.02 -8.80
N GLY A 61 4.76 26.04 -8.15
CA GLY A 61 5.75 24.98 -8.25
C GLY A 61 5.22 23.64 -7.77
N GLN A 62 4.53 23.61 -6.63
CA GLN A 62 3.94 22.39 -6.09
C GLN A 62 2.88 21.80 -7.04
N GLN A 63 2.07 22.66 -7.64
CA GLN A 63 1.10 22.25 -8.65
C GLN A 63 1.79 21.68 -9.88
N LEU A 64 2.82 22.37 -10.39
CA LEU A 64 3.61 21.87 -11.53
C LEU A 64 4.32 20.57 -11.17
N PHE A 65 4.83 20.39 -9.95
CA PHE A 65 5.51 19.16 -9.52
C PHE A 65 4.61 17.95 -9.66
N SER A 66 3.35 18.07 -9.21
CA SER A 66 2.35 17.01 -9.36
C SER A 66 2.11 16.67 -10.84
N GLU A 67 1.88 17.67 -11.68
CA GLU A 67 1.55 17.45 -13.10
C GLU A 67 2.79 16.99 -13.91
N ALA A 68 3.96 17.58 -13.66
CA ALA A 68 5.20 17.18 -14.32
C ALA A 68 5.59 15.74 -14.01
N THR A 69 5.38 15.28 -12.78
CA THR A 69 5.62 13.89 -12.38
C THR A 69 4.74 12.93 -13.19
N LYS A 70 3.46 13.23 -13.35
CA LYS A 70 2.53 12.42 -14.17
C LYS A 70 2.97 12.37 -15.65
N ILE A 71 3.42 13.51 -16.20
CA ILE A 71 3.89 13.59 -17.59
C ILE A 71 5.14 12.72 -17.80
N ILE A 72 6.12 12.81 -16.89
CA ILE A 72 7.35 12.00 -17.00
C ILE A 72 7.04 10.51 -16.84
N GLU A 73 6.17 10.13 -15.90
CA GLU A 73 5.72 8.76 -15.73
C GLU A 73 5.02 8.22 -16.99
N GLN A 74 4.16 9.04 -17.61
CA GLN A 74 3.48 8.67 -18.84
C GLN A 74 4.47 8.49 -20.02
N LEU A 75 5.47 9.34 -20.10
CA LEU A 75 6.55 9.21 -21.09
C LEU A 75 7.32 7.90 -20.89
N ASP A 76 7.76 7.64 -19.64
CA ASP A 76 8.53 6.44 -19.33
C ASP A 76 7.71 5.16 -19.60
N ASN A 77 6.40 5.19 -19.32
CA ASN A 77 5.48 4.11 -19.68
C ASN A 77 5.37 3.92 -21.20
N THR A 78 5.27 5.03 -21.95
CA THR A 78 5.24 4.97 -23.41
C THR A 78 6.53 4.37 -23.98
N VAL A 79 7.69 4.79 -23.49
CA VAL A 79 8.98 4.22 -23.89
C VAL A 79 9.05 2.72 -23.61
N ARG A 80 8.57 2.28 -22.43
CA ARG A 80 8.52 0.86 -22.08
C ARG A 80 7.64 0.04 -23.03
N LEU A 81 6.50 0.58 -23.48
CA LEU A 81 5.61 -0.12 -24.44
C LEU A 81 6.34 -0.48 -25.75
N PHE A 82 7.33 0.32 -26.18
CA PHE A 82 8.07 0.07 -27.42
C PHE A 82 9.37 -0.70 -27.18
N HIS A 83 9.97 -0.66 -25.99
CA HIS A 83 11.15 -1.46 -25.65
C HIS A 83 10.85 -2.94 -25.40
N ASN A 84 9.62 -3.28 -25.00
CA ASN A 84 9.21 -4.68 -24.75
C ASN A 84 8.98 -5.50 -26.02
N GLN A 85 9.48 -5.07 -27.19
CA GLN A 85 9.38 -5.82 -28.46
C GLN A 85 10.62 -6.72 -28.75
N SER A 86 11.60 -6.81 -27.88
CA SER A 86 12.72 -7.72 -28.02
C SER A 86 12.42 -9.10 -27.40
N GLU A 87 12.55 -10.16 -28.18
CA GLU A 87 12.11 -11.55 -27.91
C GLU A 87 12.73 -12.28 -26.70
N THR A 88 13.43 -11.59 -25.78
CA THR A 88 14.10 -12.20 -24.63
C THR A 88 13.78 -11.53 -23.27
N GLU A 89 12.90 -10.55 -23.21
CA GLU A 89 12.55 -9.93 -21.92
C GLU A 89 11.38 -10.68 -21.26
N HIS A 90 11.60 -11.13 -20.05
CA HIS A 90 10.53 -11.58 -19.17
C HIS A 90 9.52 -10.44 -18.96
N TYR A 91 8.26 -10.67 -19.26
CA TYR A 91 7.22 -9.70 -18.98
C TYR A 91 7.02 -9.58 -17.47
N ILE A 92 7.19 -8.37 -16.94
CA ILE A 92 7.00 -8.11 -15.50
C ILE A 92 5.55 -7.74 -15.26
N ILE A 93 4.86 -8.49 -14.40
CA ILE A 93 3.57 -8.13 -13.85
C ILE A 93 3.77 -7.58 -12.44
N ARG A 94 3.52 -6.30 -12.26
CA ARG A 94 3.68 -5.60 -10.98
C ARG A 94 2.39 -5.70 -10.18
N ILE A 95 2.47 -6.33 -9.02
CA ILE A 95 1.36 -6.51 -8.10
C ILE A 95 1.51 -5.55 -6.93
N GLY A 96 0.70 -4.49 -6.88
CA GLY A 96 0.56 -3.66 -5.69
C GLY A 96 -0.30 -4.38 -4.65
N TYR A 97 0.12 -4.43 -3.39
CA TYR A 97 -0.68 -5.06 -2.35
C TYR A 97 -0.56 -4.35 -1.02
N VAL A 98 -1.63 -4.37 -0.25
CA VAL A 98 -1.62 -3.94 1.15
C VAL A 98 -1.38 -5.16 2.05
N GLU A 99 -0.82 -4.93 3.24
CA GLU A 99 -0.64 -6.00 4.22
C GLU A 99 -2.00 -6.62 4.57
N SER A 100 -2.14 -7.91 4.26
CA SER A 100 -3.37 -8.70 4.44
C SER A 100 -3.07 -10.19 4.29
N TYR A 101 -4.07 -11.06 4.41
CA TYR A 101 -3.92 -12.49 4.14
C TYR A 101 -3.36 -12.78 2.74
N ILE A 102 -3.53 -11.87 1.79
CA ILE A 102 -2.99 -12.02 0.42
C ILE A 102 -1.46 -12.20 0.42
N THR A 103 -0.76 -11.65 1.40
CA THR A 103 0.70 -11.80 1.54
C THR A 103 1.11 -13.26 1.66
N GLN A 104 0.30 -14.09 2.33
CA GLN A 104 0.54 -15.53 2.44
C GLN A 104 0.26 -16.27 1.11
N VAL A 105 -0.71 -15.78 0.35
CA VAL A 105 -1.10 -16.35 -0.95
C VAL A 105 -0.12 -15.96 -2.05
N LEU A 106 0.49 -14.77 -1.98
CA LEU A 106 1.41 -14.25 -3.01
C LEU A 106 2.59 -15.19 -3.29
N THR A 107 3.18 -15.80 -2.27
CA THR A 107 4.30 -16.74 -2.46
C THR A 107 3.89 -17.96 -3.29
N LEU A 108 2.72 -18.54 -2.99
CA LEU A 108 2.18 -19.68 -3.75
C LEU A 108 1.77 -19.26 -5.17
N LEU A 109 1.22 -18.05 -5.30
CA LEU A 109 0.85 -17.48 -6.59
C LEU A 109 2.06 -17.30 -7.48
N MET A 110 3.14 -16.69 -6.96
CA MET A 110 4.40 -16.50 -7.70
C MET A 110 4.99 -17.83 -8.14
N GLN A 111 5.12 -18.78 -7.23
CA GLN A 111 5.65 -20.12 -7.56
C GLN A 111 4.83 -20.84 -8.64
N SER A 112 3.50 -20.80 -8.53
CA SER A 112 2.62 -21.45 -9.51
C SER A 112 2.65 -20.75 -10.86
N PHE A 113 2.68 -19.41 -10.86
CA PHE A 113 2.68 -18.61 -12.08
C PHE A 113 4.00 -18.76 -12.86
N GLU A 114 5.14 -18.63 -12.20
CA GLU A 114 6.45 -18.67 -12.81
C GLU A 114 6.83 -20.07 -13.35
N ASN A 115 6.16 -21.12 -12.88
CA ASN A 115 6.32 -22.48 -13.44
C ASN A 115 5.63 -22.65 -14.81
N GLU A 116 4.60 -21.87 -15.10
CA GLU A 116 3.76 -22.03 -16.28
C GLU A 116 3.82 -20.82 -17.24
N SER A 117 4.46 -19.73 -16.83
CA SER A 117 4.60 -18.47 -17.59
C SER A 117 6.06 -18.07 -17.73
N LYS A 118 6.35 -17.35 -18.83
CA LYS A 118 7.63 -16.65 -19.03
C LYS A 118 7.66 -15.28 -18.34
N SER A 119 6.50 -14.79 -17.89
CA SER A 119 6.39 -13.56 -17.14
C SER A 119 6.80 -13.79 -15.69
N ILE A 120 7.32 -12.76 -15.04
CA ILE A 120 7.64 -12.77 -13.62
C ILE A 120 6.74 -11.82 -12.85
N ILE A 121 6.45 -12.14 -11.60
CA ILE A 121 5.66 -11.30 -10.71
C ILE A 121 6.62 -10.44 -9.86
N GLN A 122 6.38 -9.14 -9.87
CA GLN A 122 7.04 -8.20 -8.96
C GLN A 122 6.03 -7.71 -7.92
N PRO A 123 6.05 -8.21 -6.68
CA PRO A 123 5.19 -7.73 -5.61
C PRO A 123 5.71 -6.39 -5.05
N ILE A 124 4.80 -5.45 -4.80
CA ILE A 124 5.08 -4.12 -4.28
C ILE A 124 4.13 -3.84 -3.12
N LEU A 125 4.67 -3.84 -1.89
CA LEU A 125 3.90 -3.44 -0.70
C LEU A 125 3.60 -1.95 -0.76
N MET A 126 2.34 -1.57 -0.54
CA MET A 126 1.86 -0.20 -0.66
C MET A 126 0.87 0.15 0.45
N GLU A 127 0.73 1.44 0.73
CA GLU A 127 -0.37 1.94 1.55
C GLU A 127 -1.68 1.97 0.75
N GLU A 128 -2.83 1.84 1.44
CA GLU A 128 -4.15 1.81 0.77
C GLU A 128 -4.40 3.06 -0.09
N ASP A 129 -3.97 4.23 0.39
CA ASP A 129 -4.20 5.51 -0.28
C ASP A 129 -3.36 5.69 -1.57
N ASP A 130 -2.26 4.95 -1.72
CA ASP A 130 -1.37 5.03 -2.89
C ASP A 130 -1.81 4.11 -4.04
N ILE A 131 -2.57 3.06 -3.75
CA ILE A 131 -2.96 2.01 -4.71
C ILE A 131 -3.72 2.58 -5.91
N PHE A 132 -4.70 3.44 -5.65
CA PHE A 132 -5.55 3.99 -6.70
C PHE A 132 -4.73 4.79 -7.73
N GLY A 133 -3.88 5.70 -7.26
CA GLY A 133 -2.99 6.48 -8.12
C GLY A 133 -1.99 5.60 -8.88
N ALA A 134 -1.45 4.57 -8.25
CA ALA A 134 -0.50 3.66 -8.86
C ALA A 134 -1.12 2.82 -10.00
N LEU A 135 -2.39 2.39 -9.86
CA LEU A 135 -3.14 1.73 -10.93
C LEU A 135 -3.37 2.64 -12.14
N LEU A 136 -3.78 3.89 -11.90
CA LEU A 136 -4.10 4.83 -12.98
C LEU A 136 -2.85 5.33 -13.72
N THR A 137 -1.69 5.33 -13.06
CA THR A 137 -0.41 5.79 -13.65
C THR A 137 0.48 4.64 -14.16
N ASP A 138 -0.03 3.43 -14.29
CA ASP A 138 0.72 2.26 -14.74
C ASP A 138 1.95 1.89 -13.89
N LYS A 139 1.98 2.33 -12.63
CA LYS A 139 3.03 1.89 -11.68
C LYS A 139 2.85 0.43 -11.28
N ILE A 140 1.60 -0.02 -11.19
CA ILE A 140 1.21 -1.40 -10.93
C ILE A 140 0.19 -1.87 -11.96
N ASP A 141 0.13 -3.15 -12.18
CA ASP A 141 -0.72 -3.79 -13.20
C ASP A 141 -1.99 -4.40 -12.62
N ILE A 142 -1.89 -4.86 -11.39
CA ILE A 142 -2.95 -5.44 -10.58
C ILE A 142 -2.75 -4.98 -9.14
N ALA A 143 -3.82 -4.79 -8.41
CA ALA A 143 -3.77 -4.49 -6.98
C ALA A 143 -4.58 -5.47 -6.15
N PHE A 144 -4.07 -5.76 -4.95
CA PHE A 144 -4.81 -6.39 -3.86
C PHE A 144 -4.93 -5.39 -2.71
N THR A 145 -6.12 -4.88 -2.48
CA THR A 145 -6.35 -3.79 -1.54
C THR A 145 -7.71 -3.89 -0.86
N ALA A 146 -7.92 -3.09 0.19
CA ALA A 146 -9.24 -2.95 0.77
C ALA A 146 -10.20 -2.30 -0.23
N MET A 147 -11.40 -2.83 -0.29
CA MET A 147 -12.45 -2.30 -1.16
C MET A 147 -12.89 -0.91 -0.69
N SER A 148 -12.90 0.06 -1.60
CA SER A 148 -13.38 1.42 -1.37
C SER A 148 -14.44 1.83 -2.39
N ASP A 149 -15.23 2.86 -2.07
CA ASP A 149 -16.24 3.38 -3.00
C ASP A 149 -15.57 4.06 -4.20
N GLU A 150 -14.41 4.67 -4.03
CA GLU A 150 -13.63 5.27 -5.10
C GLU A 150 -13.23 4.24 -6.16
N LEU A 151 -12.70 3.08 -5.72
CA LEU A 151 -12.36 1.98 -6.62
C LEU A 151 -13.59 1.43 -7.36
N LYS A 152 -14.71 1.22 -6.65
CA LYS A 152 -15.94 0.67 -7.24
C LYS A 152 -16.57 1.56 -8.29
N GLN A 153 -16.51 2.88 -8.09
CA GLN A 153 -17.18 3.85 -8.97
C GLN A 153 -16.32 4.22 -10.19
N HIS A 154 -15.05 3.86 -10.22
CA HIS A 154 -14.16 4.25 -11.31
C HIS A 154 -14.37 3.39 -12.55
N ARG A 155 -14.82 4.03 -13.64
CA ARG A 155 -15.26 3.36 -14.88
C ARG A 155 -14.17 2.56 -15.62
N SER A 156 -12.90 2.87 -15.41
CA SER A 156 -11.79 2.16 -16.07
C SER A 156 -11.23 0.98 -15.25
N LEU A 157 -11.78 0.72 -14.06
CA LEU A 157 -11.31 -0.33 -13.17
C LEU A 157 -12.33 -1.48 -13.10
N LYS A 158 -11.83 -2.71 -13.09
CA LYS A 158 -12.57 -3.90 -12.70
C LYS A 158 -12.16 -4.24 -11.26
N VAL A 159 -13.15 -4.23 -10.36
CA VAL A 159 -12.96 -4.55 -8.94
C VAL A 159 -13.69 -5.85 -8.64
N SER A 160 -12.95 -6.85 -8.19
CA SER A 160 -13.47 -8.19 -7.85
C SER A 160 -13.20 -8.46 -6.36
N PRO A 161 -14.24 -8.67 -5.52
CA PRO A 161 -14.04 -9.04 -4.13
C PRO A 161 -13.41 -10.43 -4.04
N LEU A 162 -12.46 -10.62 -3.11
CA LEU A 162 -11.76 -11.87 -2.90
C LEU A 162 -12.18 -12.55 -1.60
N PHE A 163 -12.04 -11.85 -0.48
CA PHE A 163 -12.41 -12.38 0.86
C PHE A 163 -12.66 -11.23 1.85
N GLU A 164 -13.37 -11.56 2.93
CA GLU A 164 -13.54 -10.67 4.07
C GLU A 164 -12.44 -10.94 5.10
N GLU A 165 -11.74 -9.89 5.49
CA GLU A 165 -10.72 -9.95 6.54
C GLU A 165 -11.30 -9.43 7.84
N THR A 166 -11.13 -10.22 8.90
CA THR A 166 -11.62 -9.94 10.25
C THR A 166 -10.44 -9.77 11.21
N PHE A 167 -10.73 -9.24 12.39
CA PHE A 167 -9.75 -9.01 13.42
C PHE A 167 -10.16 -9.70 14.71
N HIS A 168 -9.16 -10.16 15.46
CA HIS A 168 -9.34 -10.82 16.74
C HIS A 168 -8.66 -10.05 17.85
N VAL A 169 -9.17 -10.22 19.06
CA VAL A 169 -8.50 -9.79 20.27
C VAL A 169 -8.11 -11.00 21.09
N TYR A 170 -6.86 -11.06 21.51
CA TYR A 170 -6.41 -12.03 22.50
C TYR A 170 -6.45 -11.40 23.90
N VAL A 171 -7.07 -12.09 24.83
CA VAL A 171 -7.28 -11.65 26.21
C VAL A 171 -6.80 -12.74 27.18
N PRO A 172 -6.41 -12.40 28.42
CA PRO A 172 -6.15 -13.41 29.46
C PRO A 172 -7.42 -14.27 29.69
N LYS A 173 -7.25 -15.57 29.89
CA LYS A 173 -8.36 -16.51 29.97
C LYS A 173 -9.28 -16.30 31.19
N ASP A 174 -8.74 -15.73 32.25
CA ASP A 174 -9.43 -15.36 33.49
C ASP A 174 -10.07 -13.98 33.46
N ASP A 175 -9.96 -13.26 32.33
CA ASP A 175 -10.62 -11.95 32.18
C ASP A 175 -12.14 -12.15 32.00
N PRO A 176 -12.98 -11.39 32.73
CA PRO A 176 -14.44 -11.52 32.64
C PRO A 176 -15.02 -11.35 31.24
N ILE A 177 -14.32 -10.68 30.34
CA ILE A 177 -14.75 -10.47 28.95
C ILE A 177 -14.88 -11.78 28.16
N THR A 178 -14.18 -12.84 28.58
CA THR A 178 -14.25 -14.18 27.96
C THR A 178 -15.62 -14.84 28.10
N MET A 179 -16.42 -14.38 29.07
CA MET A 179 -17.80 -14.88 29.26
C MET A 179 -18.81 -14.28 28.28
N ALA A 180 -18.42 -13.24 27.56
CA ALA A 180 -19.32 -12.58 26.63
C ALA A 180 -19.13 -13.13 25.20
N THR A 181 -20.23 -13.57 24.60
CA THR A 181 -20.26 -13.90 23.17
C THR A 181 -20.30 -12.59 22.38
N ASN A 182 -19.27 -12.31 21.59
CA ASN A 182 -19.13 -11.08 20.79
C ASN A 182 -19.26 -9.77 21.62
N PRO A 183 -18.32 -9.50 22.56
CA PRO A 183 -18.39 -8.34 23.42
C PRO A 183 -18.32 -7.03 22.62
N PRO A 184 -19.14 -6.01 22.92
CA PRO A 184 -19.07 -4.73 22.27
C PRO A 184 -17.72 -4.06 22.56
N LEU A 185 -17.16 -3.36 21.56
CA LEU A 185 -15.83 -2.74 21.63
C LEU A 185 -15.63 -1.81 22.84
N VAL A 186 -16.69 -1.19 23.34
CA VAL A 186 -16.64 -0.33 24.52
C VAL A 186 -16.20 -1.08 25.79
N GLN A 187 -16.39 -2.40 25.86
CA GLN A 187 -15.93 -3.21 27.00
C GLN A 187 -14.40 -3.34 27.07
N PHE A 188 -13.71 -3.01 25.98
CA PHE A 188 -12.24 -2.97 25.95
C PHE A 188 -11.68 -1.62 26.44
N SER A 189 -12.53 -0.65 26.78
CA SER A 189 -12.12 0.64 27.37
C SER A 189 -11.45 0.39 28.72
N ASN A 190 -10.50 1.28 29.07
CA ASN A 190 -9.70 1.21 30.31
C ASN A 190 -8.72 0.02 30.40
N LYS A 191 -8.49 -0.69 29.31
CA LYS A 191 -7.45 -1.71 29.19
C LYS A 191 -6.34 -1.21 28.29
N SER A 192 -5.10 -1.60 28.55
CA SER A 192 -4.02 -1.36 27.58
C SER A 192 -4.26 -2.23 26.34
N ILE A 193 -4.30 -1.62 25.18
CA ILE A 193 -4.52 -2.31 23.91
C ILE A 193 -3.24 -2.21 23.08
N TYR A 194 -2.79 -3.35 22.60
CA TYR A 194 -1.63 -3.47 21.73
C TYR A 194 -2.07 -4.06 20.40
N GLU A 195 -1.56 -3.55 19.31
CA GLU A 195 -1.68 -4.20 18.02
C GLU A 195 -0.43 -5.05 17.74
N LEU A 196 -0.63 -6.30 17.39
CA LEU A 196 0.45 -7.13 16.87
C LEU A 196 0.55 -6.89 15.37
N TYR A 197 1.62 -6.23 14.97
CA TYR A 197 1.80 -5.55 13.70
C TYR A 197 0.82 -4.38 13.48
N PRO A 198 1.18 -3.39 12.65
CA PRO A 198 0.31 -2.27 12.38
C PRO A 198 -1.04 -2.70 11.79
N LEU A 199 -2.12 -2.29 12.42
CA LEU A 199 -3.47 -2.49 11.88
C LEU A 199 -3.72 -1.49 10.75
N PRO A 200 -4.59 -1.81 9.79
CA PRO A 200 -5.04 -0.86 8.78
C PRO A 200 -5.58 0.41 9.44
N THR A 201 -5.25 1.57 8.88
CA THR A 201 -5.54 2.89 9.47
C THR A 201 -7.01 3.04 9.90
N LYS A 202 -7.96 2.64 9.05
CA LYS A 202 -9.40 2.72 9.35
C LYS A 202 -9.81 1.83 10.53
N ILE A 203 -9.24 0.61 10.61
CA ILE A 203 -9.51 -0.32 11.73
C ILE A 203 -8.96 0.24 13.03
N ARG A 204 -7.72 0.72 13.00
CA ARG A 204 -7.08 1.35 14.16
C ARG A 204 -7.85 2.56 14.66
N GLN A 205 -8.28 3.45 13.76
CA GLN A 205 -9.09 4.61 14.10
C GLN A 205 -10.44 4.21 14.71
N ALA A 206 -11.13 3.19 14.18
CA ALA A 206 -12.38 2.70 14.73
C ALA A 206 -12.21 2.16 16.16
N LEU A 207 -11.14 1.38 16.40
CA LEU A 207 -10.79 0.89 17.74
C LEU A 207 -10.52 2.06 18.72
N VAL A 208 -9.63 2.97 18.38
CA VAL A 208 -9.29 4.13 19.23
C VAL A 208 -10.52 4.99 19.53
N LYS A 209 -11.35 5.27 18.53
CA LYS A 209 -12.57 6.07 18.68
C LYS A 209 -13.56 5.43 19.65
N THR A 210 -13.71 4.10 19.58
CA THR A 210 -14.71 3.38 20.39
C THR A 210 -14.21 3.08 21.78
N THR A 211 -12.95 2.63 21.92
CA THR A 211 -12.38 2.27 23.23
C THR A 211 -11.84 3.47 24.00
N LYS A 212 -11.60 4.60 23.31
CA LYS A 212 -10.94 5.80 23.85
C LYS A 212 -9.56 5.52 24.47
N THR A 213 -8.94 4.41 24.04
CA THR A 213 -7.63 3.96 24.53
C THR A 213 -6.60 4.07 23.40
N PRO A 214 -5.42 4.67 23.65
CA PRO A 214 -4.34 4.66 22.68
C PRO A 214 -3.85 3.23 22.44
N ILE A 215 -3.57 2.90 21.17
CA ILE A 215 -3.08 1.58 20.78
C ILE A 215 -1.57 1.67 20.57
N GLN A 216 -0.82 0.75 21.17
CA GLN A 216 0.62 0.62 21.01
C GLN A 216 0.96 -0.52 20.06
N THR A 217 1.84 -0.26 19.11
CA THR A 217 2.28 -1.27 18.13
C THR A 217 3.38 -2.13 18.72
N ILE A 218 3.26 -3.44 18.55
CA ILE A 218 4.31 -4.42 18.82
C ILE A 218 4.51 -5.29 17.58
N THR A 219 5.76 -5.66 17.32
CA THR A 219 6.12 -6.40 16.09
C THR A 219 6.63 -7.81 16.36
N HIS A 220 6.68 -8.23 17.63
CA HIS A 220 7.22 -9.52 18.03
C HIS A 220 6.20 -10.36 18.79
N HIS A 221 5.92 -11.56 18.31
CA HIS A 221 5.02 -12.53 18.96
C HIS A 221 5.41 -12.82 20.41
N GLN A 222 6.69 -12.95 20.72
CA GLN A 222 7.19 -13.20 22.08
C GLN A 222 6.82 -12.08 23.05
N LEU A 223 6.84 -10.81 22.58
CA LEU A 223 6.42 -9.67 23.40
C LEU A 223 4.92 -9.68 23.65
N ALA A 224 4.13 -10.01 22.62
CA ALA A 224 2.68 -10.18 22.76
C ALA A 224 2.34 -11.27 23.80
N GLU A 225 2.99 -12.43 23.69
CA GLU A 225 2.84 -13.54 24.65
C GLU A 225 3.21 -13.12 26.08
N TYR A 226 4.28 -12.36 26.25
CA TYR A 226 4.69 -11.83 27.55
C TYR A 226 3.64 -10.89 28.15
N ILE A 227 3.11 -9.94 27.37
CA ILE A 227 2.08 -9.00 27.80
C ILE A 227 0.83 -9.74 28.28
N LEU A 228 0.35 -10.70 27.48
CA LEU A 228 -0.80 -11.53 27.82
C LEU A 228 -0.55 -12.36 29.07
N SER A 229 0.64 -12.98 29.20
CA SER A 229 1.00 -13.83 30.34
C SER A 229 1.03 -13.08 31.68
N LYS A 230 1.17 -11.76 31.63
CA LYS A 230 1.17 -10.87 32.81
C LYS A 230 -0.15 -10.15 33.00
N SER A 231 -1.18 -10.46 32.22
CA SER A 231 -2.48 -9.78 32.22
C SER A 231 -2.37 -8.25 32.09
N ARG A 232 -1.35 -7.80 31.36
CA ARG A 232 -1.03 -6.35 31.22
C ARG A 232 -1.83 -5.66 30.14
N GLY A 233 -2.61 -6.40 29.34
CA GLY A 233 -3.42 -5.81 28.28
C GLY A 233 -3.94 -6.83 27.30
N TYR A 234 -4.55 -6.33 26.26
CA TYR A 234 -5.15 -7.09 25.18
C TYR A 234 -4.34 -6.94 23.89
N ILE A 235 -4.29 -7.98 23.09
CA ILE A 235 -3.59 -7.97 21.80
C ILE A 235 -4.60 -8.05 20.68
N VAL A 236 -4.66 -7.03 19.83
CA VAL A 236 -5.47 -7.02 18.60
C VAL A 236 -4.58 -7.39 17.42
N THR A 237 -5.08 -8.24 16.54
CA THR A 237 -4.38 -8.63 15.32
C THR A 237 -5.36 -9.09 14.25
N ALA A 238 -4.93 -9.11 13.00
CA ALA A 238 -5.69 -9.69 11.90
C ALA A 238 -5.87 -11.20 12.09
N SER A 239 -6.97 -11.75 11.58
CA SER A 239 -7.34 -13.16 11.76
C SER A 239 -6.32 -14.17 11.26
N TYR A 240 -5.49 -13.78 10.28
CA TYR A 240 -4.42 -14.60 9.72
C TYR A 240 -3.12 -14.62 10.54
N HIS A 241 -2.98 -13.73 11.53
CA HIS A 241 -1.85 -13.71 12.45
C HIS A 241 -2.23 -14.49 13.73
N LEU A 242 -1.85 -15.75 13.79
CA LEU A 242 -2.17 -16.59 14.94
C LEU A 242 -1.07 -16.54 16.01
N LEU A 243 -1.45 -16.26 17.24
CA LEU A 243 -0.62 -16.51 18.41
C LEU A 243 -0.76 -18.00 18.78
N THR A 244 0.15 -18.84 18.27
CA THR A 244 0.02 -20.31 18.35
C THR A 244 0.54 -20.94 19.63
N LYS A 245 1.38 -20.23 20.39
CA LYS A 245 1.99 -20.78 21.62
C LYS A 245 1.17 -20.43 22.86
N ASN A 246 0.85 -21.44 23.66
CA ASN A 246 0.15 -21.30 24.96
C ASN A 246 -1.33 -20.86 24.95
N LEU A 247 -2.13 -21.35 24.02
CA LEU A 247 -3.60 -21.20 24.01
C LEU A 247 -4.30 -21.63 25.33
N GLN A 248 -3.56 -22.22 26.29
CA GLN A 248 -4.10 -22.57 27.61
C GLN A 248 -4.24 -21.36 28.54
N LYS A 249 -3.53 -20.25 28.28
CA LYS A 249 -3.47 -19.06 29.17
C LYS A 249 -4.26 -17.87 28.69
N TRP A 250 -4.61 -17.82 27.41
CA TRP A 250 -5.40 -16.73 26.83
C TRP A 250 -6.45 -17.25 25.87
N GLU A 251 -7.42 -16.41 25.59
CA GLU A 251 -8.54 -16.71 24.73
C GLU A 251 -8.60 -15.75 23.56
N LYS A 252 -8.99 -16.27 22.39
CA LYS A 252 -9.18 -15.52 21.16
C LYS A 252 -10.66 -15.16 21.04
N ILE A 253 -10.96 -13.88 21.02
CA ILE A 253 -12.29 -13.33 20.82
C ILE A 253 -12.38 -12.74 19.42
N SER A 254 -13.32 -13.22 18.62
CA SER A 254 -13.62 -12.61 17.32
C SER A 254 -14.33 -11.27 17.51
N LEU A 255 -13.86 -10.26 16.79
CA LEU A 255 -14.49 -8.95 16.78
C LEU A 255 -15.41 -8.84 15.56
N GLU A 256 -16.63 -9.32 15.69
CA GLU A 256 -17.62 -9.30 14.60
C GLU A 256 -18.29 -7.94 14.39
N HIS A 257 -17.61 -6.87 14.75
CA HIS A 257 -18.12 -5.52 14.57
C HIS A 257 -17.87 -5.07 13.12
N THR A 258 -18.88 -4.52 12.46
CA THR A 258 -18.81 -4.07 11.05
C THR A 258 -17.67 -3.10 10.77
N ALA A 259 -17.33 -2.24 11.75
CA ALA A 259 -16.20 -1.30 11.64
C ALA A 259 -14.82 -1.98 11.72
N LEU A 260 -14.75 -3.27 12.08
CA LEU A 260 -13.53 -4.06 12.19
C LEU A 260 -13.45 -5.17 11.15
N LYS A 261 -14.11 -4.96 10.03
CA LYS A 261 -14.05 -5.85 8.87
C LYS A 261 -13.65 -5.04 7.66
N ARG A 262 -12.89 -5.66 6.78
CA ARG A 262 -12.63 -5.10 5.45
C ARG A 262 -12.71 -6.19 4.39
N THR A 263 -13.26 -5.85 3.23
CA THR A 263 -13.22 -6.74 2.07
C THR A 263 -11.94 -6.47 1.30
N ILE A 264 -11.11 -7.47 1.14
CA ILE A 264 -9.96 -7.40 0.22
C ILE A 264 -10.46 -7.72 -1.17
N CYS A 265 -10.08 -6.90 -2.13
CA CYS A 265 -10.44 -7.04 -3.52
C CYS A 265 -9.20 -7.05 -4.42
N GLN A 266 -9.38 -7.66 -5.58
CA GLN A 266 -8.50 -7.57 -6.72
C GLN A 266 -8.97 -6.44 -7.61
N VAL A 267 -8.05 -5.60 -8.06
CA VAL A 267 -8.35 -4.47 -8.94
C VAL A 267 -7.40 -4.48 -10.13
N VAL A 268 -7.97 -4.40 -11.32
CA VAL A 268 -7.22 -4.28 -12.58
C VAL A 268 -7.84 -3.20 -13.45
N ARG A 269 -7.05 -2.57 -14.31
CA ARG A 269 -7.60 -1.68 -15.33
C ARG A 269 -8.19 -2.50 -16.47
N LEU A 270 -9.32 -2.03 -16.99
CA LEU A 270 -10.03 -2.68 -18.11
C LEU A 270 -9.25 -2.64 -19.42
N ASP A 271 -8.38 -1.67 -19.60
CA ASP A 271 -7.52 -1.50 -20.77
C ASP A 271 -6.15 -2.19 -20.67
N ASN A 272 -5.85 -2.84 -19.54
CA ASN A 272 -4.60 -3.56 -19.35
C ASN A 272 -4.55 -4.79 -20.29
N ARG A 273 -3.58 -4.79 -21.21
CA ARG A 273 -3.37 -5.85 -22.23
C ARG A 273 -2.07 -6.63 -22.00
N LYS A 274 -1.52 -6.61 -20.78
CA LYS A 274 -0.31 -7.35 -20.49
C LYS A 274 -0.48 -8.83 -20.78
N HIS A 275 0.57 -9.40 -21.36
CA HIS A 275 0.68 -10.82 -21.56
C HIS A 275 0.56 -11.55 -20.22
N ASP A 276 -0.07 -12.72 -20.23
CA ASP A 276 -0.28 -13.58 -19.05
C ASP A 276 -1.11 -12.97 -17.90
N LEU A 277 -1.61 -11.72 -18.02
CA LEU A 277 -2.45 -11.14 -16.97
C LEU A 277 -3.74 -11.95 -16.77
N GLN A 278 -4.38 -12.37 -17.86
CA GLN A 278 -5.59 -13.19 -17.78
C GLN A 278 -5.33 -14.54 -17.10
N PHE A 279 -4.23 -15.20 -17.44
CA PHE A 279 -3.80 -16.43 -16.79
C PHE A 279 -3.53 -16.22 -15.28
N LEU A 280 -2.88 -15.11 -14.93
CA LEU A 280 -2.65 -14.76 -13.53
C LEU A 280 -3.98 -14.60 -12.76
N LEU A 281 -4.98 -13.92 -13.35
CA LEU A 281 -6.30 -13.74 -12.73
C LEU A 281 -7.01 -15.08 -12.48
N GLU A 282 -6.97 -15.98 -13.44
CA GLU A 282 -7.54 -17.34 -13.32
C GLU A 282 -6.84 -18.16 -12.24
N LEU A 283 -5.53 -18.01 -12.11
CA LEU A 283 -4.74 -18.68 -11.08
C LEU A 283 -5.07 -18.16 -9.66
N ILE A 284 -5.28 -16.84 -9.52
CA ILE A 284 -5.73 -16.22 -8.26
C ILE A 284 -7.07 -16.80 -7.82
N ASP A 285 -8.04 -16.84 -8.71
CA ASP A 285 -9.37 -17.39 -8.43
C ASP A 285 -9.29 -18.87 -7.99
N LYS A 286 -8.43 -19.65 -8.65
CA LYS A 286 -8.21 -21.06 -8.32
C LYS A 286 -7.54 -21.27 -6.94
N LEU A 287 -6.56 -20.44 -6.60
CA LEU A 287 -5.87 -20.54 -5.31
C LEU A 287 -6.76 -20.12 -4.14
N LEU A 288 -7.50 -19.03 -4.30
CA LEU A 288 -8.39 -18.54 -3.24
C LEU A 288 -9.62 -19.43 -3.03
N SER A 289 -10.20 -20.02 -4.09
CA SER A 289 -11.30 -20.95 -3.94
C SER A 289 -10.91 -22.22 -3.15
N ARG A 290 -9.64 -22.64 -3.21
CA ARG A 290 -9.12 -23.75 -2.39
C ARG A 290 -8.86 -23.37 -0.94
N SER A 291 -8.53 -22.09 -0.69
CA SER A 291 -8.23 -21.60 0.68
C SER A 291 -9.50 -21.39 1.51
N THR A 292 -10.64 -21.15 0.89
CA THR A 292 -11.94 -20.96 1.59
C THR A 292 -12.47 -22.22 2.27
N THR A 293 -11.84 -23.38 2.04
CA THR A 293 -12.24 -24.67 2.63
C THR A 293 -11.58 -24.92 4.02
N TYR A 294 -10.77 -24.00 4.52
CA TYR A 294 -10.02 -24.13 5.77
C TYR A 294 -10.37 -23.10 6.86
N HIS A 295 -11.53 -22.43 6.76
CA HIS A 295 -12.03 -21.50 7.81
C HIS A 295 -13.29 -22.03 8.47
#